data_b1c8f987c18b657e452a0c74c04bf610
#
_entry.id   b1c8f987c18b657e452a0c74c04bf610
#
_cell.length_a   1.000
_cell.length_b   1.000
_cell.length_c   1.000
_cell.angle_alpha   90.00
_cell.angle_beta   90.00
_cell.angle_gamma   90.00
#
_symmetry.space_group_name_H-M   'P 1'
#
loop_
_entity.id
_entity.type
_entity.pdbx_description
1 polymer ?
#
loop_
_entity_poly.entity_id
_entity_poly.type
_entity_poly.pdbx_seq_one_letter_code
_entity_poly.pdbx_strand_id
1 'polypeptide(L)'
;MAGKLYIVPTPVGNLSDMSPRAIEVLKNCDLILAEDTRTSGILMKHFGVTTPMSSHHKFNEHSTVGKITERLKGGETIALVSDAGTPAISDPGFMLVRECAASDIEVETLPGPTAFVPALVNSGLPCDRFLFEGFLPAKKGRSTRLKELSESAVTFIIYESPLRLAKTLSELCEYCGRNRPASVSREISKLHETTVRGSLGELTEFFEANQPRGEIVIVIGGSNCVEKKEKRVHTNKYRKPDETQ
;
A
#
# COMPACT_ATOMS: atom_id res chain seq x y z
N MET A 1 -20.35 23.31 -17.33
CA MET A 1 -20.25 22.62 -16.00
C MET A 1 -18.77 22.50 -15.72
N ALA A 2 -18.35 22.58 -14.44
CA ALA A 2 -16.97 22.34 -14.09
C ALA A 2 -16.61 20.89 -14.42
N GLY A 3 -15.36 20.66 -14.80
CA GLY A 3 -14.85 19.33 -15.07
C GLY A 3 -14.65 18.53 -13.77
N LYS A 4 -14.20 17.30 -13.90
CA LYS A 4 -14.06 16.36 -12.80
C LYS A 4 -12.76 15.58 -12.89
N LEU A 5 -12.07 15.42 -11.75
CA LEU A 5 -10.91 14.56 -11.63
C LEU A 5 -11.33 13.20 -11.06
N TYR A 6 -11.04 12.11 -11.78
CA TYR A 6 -11.15 10.76 -11.28
C TYR A 6 -9.78 10.21 -10.86
N ILE A 7 -9.68 9.66 -9.66
CA ILE A 7 -8.54 8.85 -9.21
C ILE A 7 -8.94 7.40 -9.41
N VAL A 8 -8.26 6.72 -10.33
CA VAL A 8 -8.66 5.39 -10.79
C VAL A 8 -7.61 4.36 -10.41
N PRO A 9 -7.88 3.50 -9.39
CA PRO A 9 -6.99 2.41 -9.04
C PRO A 9 -6.84 1.41 -10.18
N THR A 10 -5.61 0.90 -10.35
CA THR A 10 -5.25 -0.11 -11.34
C THR A 10 -4.82 -1.42 -10.68
N PRO A 11 -4.88 -2.56 -11.38
CA PRO A 11 -4.51 -3.86 -10.82
C PRO A 11 -3.09 -3.89 -10.26
N VAL A 12 -2.89 -4.55 -9.12
CA VAL A 12 -1.57 -4.73 -8.50
C VAL A 12 -0.85 -6.00 -8.96
N GLY A 13 -1.47 -6.75 -9.89
CA GLY A 13 -0.86 -7.96 -10.44
C GLY A 13 -1.83 -8.90 -11.15
N ASN A 14 -3.15 -8.71 -11.00
CA ASN A 14 -4.17 -9.50 -11.65
C ASN A 14 -5.17 -8.58 -12.37
N LEU A 15 -5.25 -8.71 -13.69
CA LEU A 15 -6.14 -7.87 -14.51
C LEU A 15 -7.62 -8.00 -14.12
N SER A 16 -8.02 -9.12 -13.52
CA SER A 16 -9.40 -9.33 -13.03
C SER A 16 -9.78 -8.44 -11.85
N ASP A 17 -8.80 -7.80 -11.20
CA ASP A 17 -9.05 -6.83 -10.12
C ASP A 17 -9.48 -5.45 -10.65
N MET A 18 -9.44 -5.24 -11.97
CA MET A 18 -9.92 -4.01 -12.60
C MET A 18 -11.44 -3.95 -12.54
N SER A 19 -12.01 -2.96 -11.85
CA SER A 19 -13.46 -2.84 -11.73
C SER A 19 -14.11 -2.40 -13.06
N PRO A 20 -15.31 -2.89 -13.40
CA PRO A 20 -16.07 -2.44 -14.57
C PRO A 20 -16.25 -0.92 -14.60
N ARG A 21 -16.50 -0.29 -13.45
CA ARG A 21 -16.67 1.16 -13.31
C ARG A 21 -15.36 1.91 -13.62
N ALA A 22 -14.22 1.39 -13.24
CA ALA A 22 -12.93 1.97 -13.57
C ALA A 22 -12.71 1.97 -15.10
N ILE A 23 -13.01 0.85 -15.77
CA ILE A 23 -12.92 0.74 -17.23
C ILE A 23 -13.85 1.75 -17.91
N GLU A 24 -15.09 1.89 -17.43
CA GLU A 24 -16.08 2.83 -17.96
C GLU A 24 -15.59 4.28 -17.83
N VAL A 25 -15.09 4.68 -16.66
CA VAL A 25 -14.52 6.02 -16.42
C VAL A 25 -13.37 6.30 -17.39
N LEU A 26 -12.44 5.35 -17.55
CA LEU A 26 -11.28 5.50 -18.42
C LEU A 26 -11.67 5.59 -19.91
N LYS A 27 -12.77 4.95 -20.33
CA LYS A 27 -13.27 5.05 -21.72
C LYS A 27 -13.97 6.38 -22.01
N ASN A 28 -14.54 7.02 -21.00
CA ASN A 28 -15.42 8.19 -21.17
C ASN A 28 -14.76 9.51 -20.74
N CYS A 29 -13.57 9.51 -20.15
CA CYS A 29 -12.85 10.75 -19.82
C CYS A 29 -12.15 11.35 -21.05
N ASP A 30 -11.82 12.63 -20.98
CA ASP A 30 -11.16 13.37 -22.06
C ASP A 30 -9.65 13.14 -22.09
N LEU A 31 -9.06 12.82 -20.93
CA LEU A 31 -7.61 12.59 -20.79
C LEU A 31 -7.35 11.62 -19.65
N ILE A 32 -6.39 10.73 -19.86
CA ILE A 32 -5.79 9.90 -18.80
C ILE A 32 -4.39 10.44 -18.48
N LEU A 33 -4.15 10.71 -17.21
CA LEU A 33 -2.83 10.99 -16.64
C LEU A 33 -2.24 9.70 -16.13
N ALA A 34 -1.03 9.34 -16.56
CA ALA A 34 -0.37 8.11 -16.21
C ALA A 34 1.05 8.36 -15.71
N GLU A 35 1.50 7.60 -14.72
CA GLU A 35 2.87 7.68 -14.21
C GLU A 35 3.86 7.24 -15.31
N ASP A 36 3.68 6.05 -15.88
CA ASP A 36 4.36 5.61 -17.09
C ASP A 36 3.32 5.26 -18.17
N THR A 37 3.27 6.09 -19.23
CA THR A 37 2.32 5.88 -20.34
C THR A 37 2.56 4.59 -21.11
N ARG A 38 3.74 3.98 -21.04
CA ARG A 38 4.04 2.69 -21.68
C ARG A 38 3.38 1.55 -20.91
N THR A 39 3.56 1.52 -19.58
CA THR A 39 2.93 0.53 -18.69
C THR A 39 1.41 0.66 -18.74
N SER A 40 0.90 1.86 -18.51
CA SER A 40 -0.55 2.12 -18.56
C SER A 40 -1.13 1.86 -19.97
N GLY A 41 -0.37 2.11 -21.04
CA GLY A 41 -0.80 1.82 -22.40
C GLY A 41 -1.09 0.36 -22.68
N ILE A 42 -0.34 -0.55 -22.07
CA ILE A 42 -0.60 -2.00 -22.15
C ILE A 42 -1.94 -2.33 -21.49
N LEU A 43 -2.19 -1.76 -20.29
CA LEU A 43 -3.46 -1.93 -19.56
C LEU A 43 -4.63 -1.37 -20.35
N MET A 44 -4.51 -0.15 -20.87
CA MET A 44 -5.55 0.51 -21.66
C MET A 44 -5.90 -0.31 -22.91
N LYS A 45 -4.88 -0.79 -23.64
CA LYS A 45 -5.08 -1.67 -24.81
C LYS A 45 -5.83 -2.95 -24.45
N HIS A 46 -5.50 -3.58 -23.30
CA HIS A 46 -6.17 -4.79 -22.87
C HIS A 46 -7.67 -4.60 -22.65
N PHE A 47 -8.09 -3.47 -22.08
CA PHE A 47 -9.49 -3.17 -21.79
C PHE A 47 -10.20 -2.39 -22.94
N GLY A 48 -9.54 -2.18 -24.07
CA GLY A 48 -10.10 -1.46 -25.19
C GLY A 48 -10.41 0.01 -24.87
N VAL A 49 -9.54 0.65 -24.07
CA VAL A 49 -9.57 2.10 -23.78
C VAL A 49 -8.70 2.79 -24.81
N THR A 50 -9.29 3.77 -25.52
CA THR A 50 -8.62 4.56 -26.58
C THR A 50 -8.42 6.02 -26.21
N THR A 51 -8.80 6.40 -25.01
CA THR A 51 -8.68 7.77 -24.46
C THR A 51 -7.22 8.24 -24.52
N PRO A 52 -6.94 9.49 -24.95
CA PRO A 52 -5.60 10.04 -24.98
C PRO A 52 -4.93 9.99 -23.60
N MET A 53 -3.62 9.73 -23.58
CA MET A 53 -2.83 9.69 -22.35
C MET A 53 -1.75 10.77 -22.35
N SER A 54 -1.46 11.28 -21.14
CA SER A 54 -0.34 12.19 -20.86
C SER A 54 0.42 11.74 -19.63
N SER A 55 1.73 11.96 -19.63
CA SER A 55 2.58 11.60 -18.49
C SER A 55 2.39 12.56 -17.30
N HIS A 56 2.20 11.99 -16.10
CA HIS A 56 2.11 12.70 -14.83
C HIS A 56 2.81 11.89 -13.74
N HIS A 57 4.06 12.22 -13.47
CA HIS A 57 4.94 11.51 -12.54
C HIS A 57 5.62 12.49 -11.57
N LYS A 58 6.23 11.99 -10.51
CA LYS A 58 6.84 12.81 -9.44
C LYS A 58 7.83 13.89 -9.92
N PHE A 59 8.45 13.72 -11.09
CA PHE A 59 9.42 14.69 -11.60
C PHE A 59 8.76 15.80 -12.42
N ASN A 60 7.54 15.64 -12.93
CA ASN A 60 6.82 16.66 -13.69
C ASN A 60 5.55 17.16 -12.99
N GLU A 61 5.12 16.54 -11.90
CA GLU A 61 3.90 16.86 -11.15
C GLU A 61 3.82 18.38 -10.87
N HIS A 62 4.86 18.99 -10.32
CA HIS A 62 4.92 20.42 -10.02
C HIS A 62 4.66 21.33 -11.23
N SER A 63 5.11 20.93 -12.41
CA SER A 63 4.98 21.73 -13.65
C SER A 63 3.68 21.48 -14.41
N THR A 64 3.02 20.35 -14.16
CA THR A 64 1.81 19.94 -14.88
C THR A 64 0.52 20.27 -14.14
N VAL A 65 0.52 20.33 -12.81
CA VAL A 65 -0.66 20.56 -11.96
C VAL A 65 -1.46 21.78 -12.44
N GLY A 66 -0.83 22.95 -12.58
CA GLY A 66 -1.55 24.16 -12.99
C GLY A 66 -2.25 24.03 -14.36
N LYS A 67 -1.59 23.42 -15.35
CA LYS A 67 -2.18 23.20 -16.68
C LYS A 67 -3.36 22.23 -16.62
N ILE A 68 -3.24 21.17 -15.82
CA ILE A 68 -4.31 20.17 -15.64
C ILE A 68 -5.52 20.83 -14.95
N THR A 69 -5.26 21.62 -13.91
CA THR A 69 -6.31 22.35 -13.18
C THR A 69 -7.10 23.31 -14.10
N GLU A 70 -6.42 24.03 -14.99
CA GLU A 70 -7.09 24.91 -15.96
C GLU A 70 -7.96 24.12 -16.96
N ARG A 71 -7.53 22.93 -17.41
CA ARG A 71 -8.34 22.04 -18.26
C ARG A 71 -9.60 21.57 -17.53
N LEU A 72 -9.46 21.15 -16.25
CA LEU A 72 -10.58 20.76 -15.41
C LEU A 72 -11.57 21.92 -15.21
N LYS A 73 -11.08 23.16 -14.94
CA LYS A 73 -11.91 24.35 -14.86
C LYS A 73 -12.64 24.63 -16.20
N GLY A 74 -12.01 24.29 -17.31
CA GLY A 74 -12.58 24.36 -18.64
C GLY A 74 -13.68 23.34 -18.94
N GLY A 75 -13.96 22.42 -18.00
CA GLY A 75 -15.03 21.43 -18.11
C GLY A 75 -14.58 20.04 -18.55
N GLU A 76 -13.28 19.80 -18.73
CA GLU A 76 -12.77 18.48 -19.08
C GLU A 76 -12.87 17.49 -17.91
N THR A 77 -13.15 16.24 -18.23
CA THR A 77 -13.10 15.10 -17.30
C THR A 77 -11.77 14.38 -17.45
N ILE A 78 -10.99 14.33 -16.38
CA ILE A 78 -9.63 13.77 -16.41
C ILE A 78 -9.53 12.61 -15.42
N ALA A 79 -8.89 11.50 -15.82
CA ALA A 79 -8.60 10.37 -14.96
C ALA A 79 -7.10 10.31 -14.63
N LEU A 80 -6.74 10.06 -13.39
CA LEU A 80 -5.36 9.77 -12.96
C LEU A 80 -5.24 8.29 -12.63
N VAL A 81 -4.24 7.62 -13.21
CA VAL A 81 -3.83 6.24 -12.90
C VAL A 81 -2.38 6.19 -12.45
N SER A 82 -2.02 5.20 -11.63
CA SER A 82 -0.63 4.80 -11.35
C SER A 82 -0.28 3.50 -12.06
N ASP A 83 0.96 3.09 -12.01
CA ASP A 83 1.42 1.84 -12.64
C ASP A 83 0.75 0.62 -12.00
N ALA A 84 0.49 0.68 -10.67
CA ALA A 84 -0.23 -0.36 -9.92
C ALA A 84 -0.86 0.21 -8.65
N GLY A 85 -2.09 -0.18 -8.35
CA GLY A 85 -2.78 0.23 -7.13
C GLY A 85 -3.49 1.57 -7.22
N THR A 86 -3.65 2.24 -6.09
CA THR A 86 -4.38 3.50 -5.97
C THR A 86 -3.44 4.69 -6.10
N PRO A 87 -3.64 5.58 -7.10
CA PRO A 87 -2.84 6.79 -7.25
C PRO A 87 -2.82 7.65 -5.98
N ALA A 88 -1.76 8.41 -5.78
CA ALA A 88 -1.45 9.24 -4.60
C ALA A 88 -1.09 8.46 -3.32
N ILE A 89 -1.18 7.12 -3.30
CA ILE A 89 -0.75 6.27 -2.19
C ILE A 89 0.63 5.71 -2.51
N SER A 90 1.69 6.37 -2.04
CA SER A 90 3.11 6.13 -2.40
C SER A 90 3.49 6.46 -3.84
N ASP A 91 2.53 6.97 -4.62
CA ASP A 91 2.62 7.34 -6.03
C ASP A 91 2.32 8.83 -6.24
N PRO A 92 2.58 9.40 -7.44
CA PRO A 92 2.17 10.77 -7.78
C PRO A 92 0.65 10.95 -7.72
N GLY A 93 0.21 12.21 -7.47
CA GLY A 93 -1.21 12.57 -7.49
C GLY A 93 -1.67 13.43 -6.32
N PHE A 94 -0.97 13.37 -5.18
CA PHE A 94 -1.34 14.18 -4.01
C PHE A 94 -1.40 15.68 -4.33
N MET A 95 -0.44 16.20 -5.06
CA MET A 95 -0.41 17.65 -5.40
C MET A 95 -1.57 18.04 -6.29
N LEU A 96 -1.92 17.20 -7.26
CA LEU A 96 -3.06 17.44 -8.14
C LEU A 96 -4.38 17.40 -7.37
N VAL A 97 -4.59 16.40 -6.54
CA VAL A 97 -5.81 16.29 -5.70
C VAL A 97 -5.92 17.50 -4.76
N ARG A 98 -4.81 17.91 -4.13
CA ARG A 98 -4.78 19.08 -3.25
C ARG A 98 -5.16 20.37 -4.01
N GLU A 99 -4.62 20.57 -5.21
CA GLU A 99 -4.91 21.73 -6.03
C GLU A 99 -6.37 21.75 -6.51
N CYS A 100 -6.91 20.60 -6.92
CA CYS A 100 -8.31 20.45 -7.28
C CYS A 100 -9.23 20.81 -6.11
N ALA A 101 -8.94 20.30 -4.90
CA ALA A 101 -9.69 20.62 -3.69
C ALA A 101 -9.62 22.12 -3.33
N ALA A 102 -8.45 22.76 -3.49
CA ALA A 102 -8.28 24.18 -3.27
C ALA A 102 -8.98 25.06 -4.33
N SER A 103 -9.24 24.50 -5.50
CA SER A 103 -9.89 25.17 -6.64
C SER A 103 -11.38 24.82 -6.80
N ASP A 104 -11.98 24.15 -5.84
CA ASP A 104 -13.41 23.72 -5.86
C ASP A 104 -13.74 22.80 -7.05
N ILE A 105 -12.76 22.03 -7.53
CA ILE A 105 -12.92 21.04 -8.59
C ILE A 105 -13.30 19.71 -7.95
N GLU A 106 -14.35 19.08 -8.48
CA GLU A 106 -14.81 17.79 -7.99
C GLU A 106 -13.74 16.70 -8.20
N VAL A 107 -13.40 15.99 -7.13
CA VAL A 107 -12.50 14.82 -7.16
C VAL A 107 -13.25 13.60 -6.70
N GLU A 108 -13.26 12.56 -7.53
CA GLU A 108 -13.82 11.27 -7.16
C GLU A 108 -12.74 10.17 -7.20
N THR A 109 -12.48 9.56 -6.06
CA THR A 109 -11.61 8.38 -5.97
C THR A 109 -12.44 7.12 -6.04
N LEU A 110 -12.20 6.27 -7.04
CA LEU A 110 -12.88 5.00 -7.16
C LEU A 110 -12.32 4.01 -6.12
N PRO A 111 -13.16 3.19 -5.46
CA PRO A 111 -12.69 2.04 -4.72
C PRO A 111 -11.98 1.05 -5.66
N GLY A 112 -10.84 0.51 -5.23
CA GLY A 112 -10.10 -0.41 -6.08
C GLY A 112 -8.86 -1.01 -5.42
N PRO A 113 -8.01 -1.69 -6.21
CA PRO A 113 -6.86 -2.42 -5.73
C PRO A 113 -5.86 -1.56 -4.94
N THR A 114 -5.34 -2.12 -3.86
CA THR A 114 -4.18 -1.63 -3.11
C THR A 114 -3.39 -2.83 -2.60
N ALA A 115 -2.06 -2.76 -2.57
CA ALA A 115 -1.27 -3.89 -2.09
C ALA A 115 -1.26 -4.00 -0.56
N PHE A 116 -1.29 -2.90 0.17
CA PHE A 116 -1.16 -2.92 1.63
C PHE A 116 -2.39 -3.50 2.35
N VAL A 117 -3.60 -3.35 1.80
CA VAL A 117 -4.83 -3.86 2.43
C VAL A 117 -4.83 -5.40 2.49
N PRO A 118 -4.66 -6.14 1.37
CA PRO A 118 -4.58 -7.61 1.45
C PRO A 118 -3.38 -8.08 2.28
N ALA A 119 -2.22 -7.40 2.22
CA ALA A 119 -1.08 -7.72 3.09
C ALA A 119 -1.43 -7.61 4.57
N LEU A 120 -2.10 -6.53 4.98
CA LEU A 120 -2.55 -6.32 6.35
C LEU A 120 -3.52 -7.41 6.80
N VAL A 121 -4.53 -7.71 6.00
CA VAL A 121 -5.51 -8.77 6.31
C VAL A 121 -4.83 -10.12 6.39
N ASN A 122 -3.96 -10.45 5.42
CA ASN A 122 -3.22 -11.71 5.38
C ASN A 122 -2.19 -11.85 6.51
N SER A 123 -1.76 -10.74 7.14
CA SER A 123 -0.81 -10.81 8.26
C SER A 123 -1.36 -11.53 9.48
N GLY A 124 -2.67 -11.45 9.72
CA GLY A 124 -3.31 -11.93 10.95
C GLY A 124 -3.00 -11.06 12.18
N LEU A 125 -2.38 -9.90 11.99
CA LEU A 125 -2.14 -8.92 13.05
C LEU A 125 -3.36 -8.01 13.26
N PRO A 126 -3.49 -7.31 14.40
CA PRO A 126 -4.57 -6.37 14.62
C PRO A 126 -4.64 -5.34 13.50
N CYS A 127 -5.83 -5.20 12.89
CA CYS A 127 -6.06 -4.33 11.73
C CYS A 127 -7.18 -3.29 11.92
N ASP A 128 -7.75 -3.21 13.11
CA ASP A 128 -8.75 -2.20 13.51
C ASP A 128 -8.16 -0.78 13.53
N ARG A 129 -6.87 -0.67 13.87
CA ARG A 129 -6.08 0.57 13.83
C ARG A 129 -4.68 0.24 13.33
N PHE A 130 -4.22 0.96 12.34
CA PHE A 130 -2.89 0.75 11.76
C PHE A 130 -2.30 2.05 11.20
N LEU A 131 -1.00 2.05 10.98
CA LEU A 131 -0.25 3.10 10.32
C LEU A 131 0.30 2.59 9.00
N PHE A 132 0.00 3.26 7.89
CA PHE A 132 0.65 3.04 6.61
C PHE A 132 1.81 4.01 6.44
N GLU A 133 3.02 3.48 6.38
CA GLU A 133 4.25 4.27 6.25
C GLU A 133 4.69 4.44 4.79
N GLY A 134 4.37 3.47 3.93
CA GLY A 134 4.93 3.41 2.58
C GLY A 134 6.41 3.03 2.61
N PHE A 135 7.24 3.63 1.76
CA PHE A 135 8.68 3.35 1.71
C PHE A 135 9.46 4.12 2.77
N LEU A 136 10.26 3.41 3.55
CA LEU A 136 11.21 4.04 4.47
C LEU A 136 12.26 4.86 3.71
N PRO A 137 12.73 6.00 4.28
CA PRO A 137 13.83 6.74 3.70
C PRO A 137 15.04 5.85 3.43
N ALA A 138 15.71 6.05 2.28
CA ALA A 138 16.86 5.23 1.90
C ALA A 138 18.09 5.47 2.80
N LYS A 139 18.30 6.72 3.27
CA LYS A 139 19.46 7.14 4.08
C LYS A 139 19.06 8.15 5.17
N LYS A 140 19.04 9.45 4.83
CA LYS A 140 18.77 10.55 5.79
C LYS A 140 17.36 10.40 6.39
N GLY A 141 17.26 10.43 7.72
CA GLY A 141 16.00 10.32 8.46
C GLY A 141 15.51 8.88 8.71
N ARG A 142 16.18 7.85 8.15
CA ARG A 142 15.76 6.45 8.27
C ARG A 142 15.79 5.95 9.73
N SER A 143 16.87 6.17 10.46
CA SER A 143 17.02 5.78 11.85
C SER A 143 16.00 6.47 12.77
N THR A 144 15.77 7.76 12.56
CA THR A 144 14.75 8.53 13.30
C THR A 144 13.37 7.91 13.06
N ARG A 145 13.04 7.60 11.79
CA ARG A 145 11.73 7.03 11.45
C ARG A 145 11.54 5.62 11.99
N LEU A 146 12.58 4.77 11.95
CA LEU A 146 12.56 3.44 12.56
C LEU A 146 12.34 3.51 14.07
N LYS A 147 12.96 4.47 14.76
CA LYS A 147 12.74 4.70 16.18
C LYS A 147 11.29 5.10 16.48
N GLU A 148 10.73 6.05 15.74
CA GLU A 148 9.33 6.47 15.89
C GLU A 148 8.36 5.29 15.67
N LEU A 149 8.58 4.50 14.61
CA LEU A 149 7.77 3.32 14.30
C LEU A 149 7.88 2.23 15.37
N SER A 150 9.06 2.05 15.97
CA SER A 150 9.26 1.05 17.03
C SER A 150 8.42 1.31 18.28
N GLU A 151 8.10 2.57 18.56
CA GLU A 151 7.26 3.01 19.67
C GLU A 151 5.75 2.89 19.36
N SER A 152 5.38 2.65 18.09
CA SER A 152 3.99 2.55 17.67
C SER A 152 3.23 1.46 18.43
N ALA A 153 2.13 1.83 19.07
CA ALA A 153 1.23 0.87 19.75
C ALA A 153 0.32 0.12 18.77
N VAL A 154 0.22 0.57 17.51
CA VAL A 154 -0.61 -0.05 16.47
C VAL A 154 0.24 -0.73 15.41
N THR A 155 -0.36 -1.67 14.70
CA THR A 155 0.24 -2.32 13.52
C THR A 155 0.68 -1.27 12.51
N PHE A 156 1.85 -1.43 11.90
CA PHE A 156 2.31 -0.55 10.83
C PHE A 156 2.78 -1.34 9.61
N ILE A 157 2.71 -0.69 8.45
CA ILE A 157 2.89 -1.31 7.15
C ILE A 157 3.95 -0.54 6.38
N ILE A 158 4.90 -1.26 5.80
CA ILE A 158 6.01 -0.72 5.02
C ILE A 158 6.01 -1.38 3.64
N TYR A 159 6.22 -0.59 2.59
CA TYR A 159 6.63 -1.07 1.28
C TYR A 159 8.15 -1.19 1.24
N GLU A 160 8.66 -2.27 0.64
CA GLU A 160 10.10 -2.46 0.56
C GLU A 160 10.53 -3.13 -0.76
N SER A 161 11.71 -2.80 -1.20
CA SER A 161 12.37 -3.45 -2.33
C SER A 161 12.94 -4.83 -1.92
N PRO A 162 12.87 -5.85 -2.78
CA PRO A 162 13.46 -7.17 -2.51
C PRO A 162 14.96 -7.10 -2.22
N LEU A 163 15.67 -6.13 -2.82
CA LEU A 163 17.10 -5.93 -2.61
C LEU A 163 17.44 -5.35 -1.22
N ARG A 164 16.47 -4.75 -0.54
CA ARG A 164 16.65 -4.13 0.78
C ARG A 164 15.99 -4.90 1.91
N LEU A 165 15.16 -5.91 1.59
CA LEU A 165 14.34 -6.60 2.58
C LEU A 165 15.14 -7.13 3.76
N ALA A 166 16.18 -7.93 3.53
CA ALA A 166 16.97 -8.52 4.61
C ALA A 166 17.58 -7.44 5.55
N LYS A 167 18.14 -6.39 4.96
CA LYS A 167 18.64 -5.24 5.72
C LYS A 167 17.54 -4.56 6.53
N THR A 168 16.38 -4.33 5.92
CA THR A 168 15.26 -3.66 6.60
C THR A 168 14.71 -4.50 7.75
N LEU A 169 14.62 -5.82 7.58
CA LEU A 169 14.21 -6.73 8.66
C LEU A 169 15.22 -6.74 9.81
N SER A 170 16.52 -6.76 9.52
CA SER A 170 17.58 -6.66 10.53
C SER A 170 17.49 -5.33 11.30
N GLU A 171 17.34 -4.20 10.64
CA GLU A 171 17.13 -2.91 11.29
C GLU A 171 15.85 -2.88 12.14
N LEU A 172 14.75 -3.46 11.66
CA LEU A 172 13.51 -3.59 12.43
C LEU A 172 13.71 -4.48 13.68
N CYS A 173 14.53 -5.53 13.61
CA CYS A 173 14.90 -6.32 14.80
C CYS A 173 15.63 -5.48 15.84
N GLU A 174 16.54 -4.58 15.42
CA GLU A 174 17.30 -3.71 16.34
C GLU A 174 16.37 -2.72 17.05
N TYR A 175 15.45 -2.09 16.33
CA TYR A 175 14.58 -1.05 16.89
C TYR A 175 13.31 -1.61 17.57
N CYS A 176 12.69 -2.65 17.01
CA CYS A 176 11.40 -3.17 17.49
C CYS A 176 11.56 -4.42 18.38
N GLY A 177 12.75 -5.04 18.40
CA GLY A 177 13.03 -6.30 19.08
C GLY A 177 12.72 -7.52 18.22
N ARG A 178 13.56 -8.56 18.35
CA ARG A 178 13.49 -9.81 17.55
C ARG A 178 12.16 -10.55 17.66
N ASN A 179 11.49 -10.45 18.81
CA ASN A 179 10.24 -11.18 19.09
C ASN A 179 8.99 -10.44 18.60
N ARG A 180 9.12 -9.26 17.98
CA ARG A 180 7.99 -8.51 17.42
C ARG A 180 7.32 -9.32 16.32
N PRO A 181 6.01 -9.61 16.40
CA PRO A 181 5.31 -10.36 15.35
C PRO A 181 5.23 -9.51 14.07
N ALA A 182 5.45 -10.16 12.94
CA ALA A 182 5.42 -9.52 11.64
C ALA A 182 5.01 -10.50 10.54
N SER A 183 4.76 -9.99 9.36
CA SER A 183 4.61 -10.77 8.13
C SER A 183 5.26 -10.06 6.95
N VAL A 184 5.72 -10.85 5.99
CA VAL A 184 6.22 -10.38 4.69
C VAL A 184 5.36 -10.99 3.61
N SER A 185 4.60 -10.15 2.90
CA SER A 185 3.83 -10.54 1.73
C SER A 185 4.58 -10.15 0.47
N ARG A 186 4.64 -11.03 -0.50
CA ARG A 186 5.35 -10.85 -1.76
C ARG A 186 4.43 -11.13 -2.93
N GLU A 187 4.55 -10.33 -4.01
CA GLU A 187 3.86 -10.53 -5.27
C GLU A 187 2.33 -10.70 -5.11
N ILE A 188 1.74 -9.83 -4.29
CA ILE A 188 0.29 -9.83 -3.97
C ILE A 188 -0.52 -9.78 -5.28
N SER A 189 -1.56 -10.61 -5.36
CA SER A 189 -2.45 -10.78 -6.52
C SER A 189 -1.78 -11.38 -7.77
N LYS A 190 -0.49 -11.76 -7.71
CA LYS A 190 0.25 -12.38 -8.81
C LYS A 190 0.37 -13.90 -8.63
N LEU A 191 0.82 -14.60 -9.70
CA LEU A 191 0.97 -16.06 -9.72
C LEU A 191 1.84 -16.60 -8.57
N HIS A 192 2.84 -15.85 -8.14
CA HIS A 192 3.79 -16.26 -7.11
C HIS A 192 3.57 -15.52 -5.79
N GLU A 193 2.32 -15.17 -5.49
CA GLU A 193 1.97 -14.57 -4.19
C GLU A 193 2.36 -15.49 -3.04
N THR A 194 3.06 -14.94 -2.07
CA THR A 194 3.39 -15.65 -0.82
C THR A 194 3.32 -14.70 0.37
N THR A 195 2.89 -15.21 1.53
CA THR A 195 2.94 -14.50 2.80
C THR A 195 3.61 -15.37 3.85
N VAL A 196 4.78 -14.93 4.34
CA VAL A 196 5.52 -15.56 5.43
C VAL A 196 5.24 -14.79 6.72
N ARG A 197 4.88 -15.50 7.79
CA ARG A 197 4.54 -14.94 9.11
C ARG A 197 5.48 -15.47 10.16
N GLY A 198 5.82 -14.64 11.15
CA GLY A 198 6.67 -15.02 12.26
C GLY A 198 7.06 -13.81 13.12
N SER A 199 8.07 -13.98 13.95
CA SER A 199 8.76 -12.87 14.59
C SER A 199 9.71 -12.19 13.61
N LEU A 200 10.08 -10.93 13.86
CA LEU A 200 11.09 -10.23 13.05
C LEU A 200 12.39 -11.02 12.96
N GLY A 201 12.79 -11.70 14.06
CA GLY A 201 14.00 -12.54 14.07
C GLY A 201 13.90 -13.71 13.10
N GLU A 202 12.81 -14.48 13.15
CA GLU A 202 12.58 -15.62 12.25
C GLU A 202 12.49 -15.17 10.79
N LEU A 203 11.83 -14.06 10.51
CA LEU A 203 11.73 -13.51 9.16
C LEU A 203 13.09 -13.01 8.64
N THR A 204 13.93 -12.42 9.51
CA THR A 204 15.28 -11.99 9.13
C THR A 204 16.11 -13.20 8.70
N GLU A 205 16.18 -14.25 9.53
CA GLU A 205 16.92 -15.48 9.23
C GLU A 205 16.42 -16.16 7.94
N PHE A 206 15.10 -16.21 7.76
CA PHE A 206 14.50 -16.80 6.57
C PHE A 206 14.89 -16.05 5.29
N PHE A 207 14.80 -14.70 5.28
CA PHE A 207 15.05 -13.90 4.09
C PHE A 207 16.54 -13.59 3.85
N GLU A 208 17.41 -13.77 4.84
CA GLU A 208 18.86 -13.81 4.62
C GLU A 208 19.27 -15.06 3.84
N ALA A 209 18.64 -16.20 4.15
CA ALA A 209 18.88 -17.46 3.43
C ALA A 209 18.14 -17.56 2.08
N ASN A 210 17.02 -16.86 1.92
CA ASN A 210 16.13 -16.95 0.78
C ASN A 210 15.83 -15.55 0.21
N GLN A 211 16.73 -15.03 -0.63
CA GLN A 211 16.53 -13.71 -1.23
C GLN A 211 15.28 -13.69 -2.14
N PRO A 212 14.28 -12.85 -1.84
CA PRO A 212 13.06 -12.79 -2.61
C PRO A 212 13.23 -11.99 -3.90
N ARG A 213 12.25 -12.14 -4.80
CA ARG A 213 12.08 -11.29 -5.99
C ARG A 213 10.68 -10.69 -5.96
N GLY A 214 10.49 -9.59 -6.70
CA GLY A 214 9.19 -8.95 -6.86
C GLY A 214 8.90 -7.89 -5.80
N GLU A 215 7.65 -7.49 -5.69
CA GLU A 215 7.20 -6.42 -4.81
C GLU A 215 6.85 -6.95 -3.43
N ILE A 216 7.18 -6.18 -2.39
CA ILE A 216 7.12 -6.63 -1.00
C ILE A 216 6.36 -5.63 -0.14
N VAL A 217 5.49 -6.18 0.71
CA VAL A 217 4.82 -5.47 1.80
C VAL A 217 5.20 -6.15 3.11
N ILE A 218 5.69 -5.38 4.07
CA ILE A 218 6.00 -5.83 5.42
C ILE A 218 4.93 -5.28 6.36
N VAL A 219 4.31 -6.13 7.17
CA VAL A 219 3.35 -5.74 8.20
C VAL A 219 3.95 -6.11 9.55
N ILE A 220 4.04 -5.15 10.47
CA ILE A 220 4.68 -5.31 11.78
C ILE A 220 3.66 -4.99 12.87
N GLY A 221 3.52 -5.86 13.84
CA GLY A 221 2.63 -5.65 14.98
C GLY A 221 3.04 -4.48 15.85
N GLY A 222 2.08 -3.84 16.50
CA GLY A 222 2.33 -2.77 17.47
C GLY A 222 3.14 -3.24 18.70
N SER A 223 3.71 -2.29 19.45
CA SER A 223 4.51 -2.60 20.66
C SER A 223 3.76 -3.46 21.69
N ASN A 224 2.44 -3.31 21.77
CA ASN A 224 1.59 -4.07 22.68
C ASN A 224 1.33 -5.53 22.24
N CYS A 225 1.74 -5.93 21.02
CA CYS A 225 1.55 -7.31 20.56
C CYS A 225 2.50 -8.31 21.21
N VAL A 226 3.61 -7.85 21.77
CA VAL A 226 4.63 -8.72 22.44
C VAL A 226 4.15 -9.21 23.81
N GLU A 227 3.37 -8.39 24.55
CA GLU A 227 2.97 -8.70 25.94
C GLU A 227 1.88 -9.77 26.08
N LYS A 228 1.15 -10.11 25.01
CA LYS A 228 -0.01 -11.02 25.08
C LYS A 228 0.34 -12.51 25.07
N LYS A 229 1.58 -12.92 24.77
CA LYS A 229 1.97 -14.36 24.76
C LYS A 229 2.15 -14.96 26.15
N GLU A 230 2.42 -14.17 27.19
CA GLU A 230 2.67 -14.70 28.55
C GLU A 230 1.42 -14.88 29.43
N LYS A 231 0.25 -14.36 29.05
CA LYS A 231 -0.95 -14.35 29.91
C LYS A 231 -2.06 -15.34 29.55
N ARG A 232 -1.84 -16.28 28.64
CA ARG A 232 -2.82 -17.36 28.37
C ARG A 232 -2.44 -18.67 29.10
N VAL A 233 -2.28 -18.64 30.41
CA VAL A 233 -2.54 -19.81 31.24
C VAL A 233 -4.05 -19.83 31.46
N HIS A 234 -4.77 -20.67 30.71
CA HIS A 234 -6.16 -20.97 30.98
C HIS A 234 -6.29 -21.62 32.34
N THR A 235 -6.54 -20.86 33.39
CA THR A 235 -7.12 -21.38 34.60
C THR A 235 -8.56 -21.76 34.30
N ASN A 236 -8.80 -23.06 34.18
CA ASN A 236 -10.13 -23.64 33.95
C ASN A 236 -10.98 -23.37 35.21
N LYS A 237 -11.83 -22.32 35.18
CA LYS A 237 -12.70 -21.89 36.29
C LYS A 237 -13.85 -22.87 36.59
N TYR A 238 -13.89 -24.05 35.98
CA TYR A 238 -14.98 -25.03 36.11
C TYR A 238 -14.53 -26.40 36.61
N ARG A 239 -13.44 -26.51 37.34
CA ARG A 239 -13.15 -27.76 38.09
C ARG A 239 -13.91 -27.72 39.41
N LYS A 240 -15.04 -28.44 39.50
CA LYS A 240 -15.70 -28.74 40.78
C LYS A 240 -14.73 -29.56 41.64
N PRO A 241 -14.71 -29.34 42.99
CA PRO A 241 -13.96 -30.21 43.88
C PRO A 241 -14.61 -31.59 43.81
N ASP A 242 -13.82 -32.63 43.65
CA ASP A 242 -14.24 -34.03 43.83
C ASP A 242 -14.64 -34.22 45.30
N GLU A 243 -15.91 -34.54 45.50
CA GLU A 243 -16.40 -35.08 46.77
C GLU A 243 -15.84 -36.51 46.89
N THR A 244 -14.88 -36.67 47.77
CA THR A 244 -14.46 -38.00 48.23
C THR A 244 -15.17 -38.32 49.53
N GLN A 245 -16.04 -39.32 49.48
CA GLN A 245 -16.36 -40.16 50.62
C GLN A 245 -15.37 -41.32 50.69
#